data_a1842700057d5d9d51101792cc237bb6
#
_entry.id   a1842700057d5d9d51101792cc237bb6
#
_cell.length_a   1.000
_cell.length_b   1.000
_cell.length_c   1.000
_cell.angle_alpha   90.00
_cell.angle_beta   90.00
_cell.angle_gamma   90.00
#
_symmetry.space_group_name_H-M   'P 1'
#
loop_
_entity.id
_entity.type
_entity.pdbx_description
1 polymer ?
#
loop_
_entity_poly.entity_id
_entity_poly.type
_entity_poly.pdbx_seq_one_letter_code
_entity_poly.pdbx_strand_id
1 'polypeptide(L)'
;MNNPKENLSLKKFNTFGIDVAAREIIYLRELNQLDKISNLKDCLIIGGGSNILLTKDVDKQVIINQTKGICTVNEDEFHIELAVASGEDWHKFVMYCIQKGYGGIENMSLIPGSVGAAPMQNIGAYGREIKDVLTHVNAVNLNTKKIEKFTNQACKFGYRDSIFKKSAKGKYFIADIGIRLTKKDHQISTSYGDIENWLNINQIETPSFQDVSNAVIAIRKSKLPNPAQLGNSGSFFKNPVISASHYKNLLQKFPKIKSYPVNDEEVKVPAGWLIESLGWKGKRIGNTGAHNKQALVLVNYGNAMGYEVQQLSEDIKKSVWETYQIKLETEVNII
;
A
#
# COMPACT_ATOMS: atom_id res chain seq x y z
N MET A 1 -27.17 29.15 3.02
CA MET A 1 -27.18 28.27 1.83
C MET A 1 -25.98 27.40 1.93
N ASN A 2 -26.16 26.09 2.22
CA ASN A 2 -25.04 25.15 2.29
C ASN A 2 -24.41 25.03 0.90
N ASN A 3 -23.13 25.30 0.80
CA ASN A 3 -22.41 25.18 -0.45
C ASN A 3 -22.48 23.70 -0.90
N PRO A 4 -23.14 23.36 -2.01
CA PRO A 4 -23.31 21.94 -2.40
C PRO A 4 -22.00 21.21 -2.66
N LYS A 5 -20.88 21.93 -2.80
CA LYS A 5 -19.54 21.35 -2.95
C LYS A 5 -18.96 20.76 -1.66
N GLU A 6 -19.34 21.23 -0.48
CA GLU A 6 -18.77 20.72 0.80
C GLU A 6 -19.15 19.27 1.08
N ASN A 7 -20.35 18.84 0.65
CA ASN A 7 -20.81 17.45 0.84
C ASN A 7 -20.18 16.44 -0.13
N LEU A 8 -19.46 16.89 -1.15
CA LEU A 8 -18.87 16.06 -2.19
C LEU A 8 -17.33 16.02 -2.13
N SER A 9 -16.73 16.70 -1.14
CA SER A 9 -15.27 16.71 -0.98
C SER A 9 -14.71 15.34 -0.66
N LEU A 10 -13.66 14.95 -1.37
CA LEU A 10 -12.89 13.72 -1.16
C LEU A 10 -11.70 13.90 -0.21
N LYS A 11 -11.53 15.08 0.40
CA LYS A 11 -10.39 15.39 1.28
C LYS A 11 -10.18 14.37 2.39
N LYS A 12 -11.25 13.94 3.06
CA LYS A 12 -11.20 12.95 4.15
C LYS A 12 -11.10 11.50 3.68
N PHE A 13 -11.18 11.24 2.38
CA PHE A 13 -11.14 9.91 1.79
C PHE A 13 -9.84 9.61 1.04
N ASN A 14 -8.85 10.49 1.14
CA ASN A 14 -7.49 10.25 0.67
C ASN A 14 -6.48 10.71 1.71
N THR A 15 -5.43 9.93 1.90
CA THR A 15 -4.44 10.19 2.96
C THR A 15 -3.46 11.33 2.64
N PHE A 16 -3.41 11.80 1.39
CA PHE A 16 -2.74 13.06 1.06
C PHE A 16 -3.50 14.30 1.58
N GLY A 17 -4.82 14.14 1.88
CA GLY A 17 -5.66 15.26 2.29
C GLY A 17 -5.90 16.27 1.16
N ILE A 18 -5.80 15.84 -0.09
CA ILE A 18 -6.12 16.68 -1.26
C ILE A 18 -7.61 16.93 -1.31
N ASP A 19 -7.99 18.20 -1.46
CA ASP A 19 -9.37 18.63 -1.51
C ASP A 19 -9.84 18.76 -2.95
N VAL A 20 -10.50 17.72 -3.42
CA VAL A 20 -11.18 17.68 -4.73
C VAL A 20 -12.61 17.21 -4.54
N ALA A 21 -13.50 17.62 -5.45
CA ALA A 21 -14.90 17.24 -5.42
C ALA A 21 -15.15 15.96 -6.23
N ALA A 22 -16.13 15.15 -5.78
CA ALA A 22 -16.73 14.08 -6.57
C ALA A 22 -18.07 14.54 -7.15
N ARG A 23 -18.52 13.94 -8.26
CA ARG A 23 -19.88 14.15 -8.77
C ARG A 23 -20.94 13.65 -7.79
N GLU A 24 -20.67 12.50 -7.15
CA GLU A 24 -21.51 11.85 -6.16
C GLU A 24 -20.68 10.95 -5.28
N ILE A 25 -21.04 10.80 -4.00
CA ILE A 25 -20.39 9.89 -3.06
C ILE A 25 -21.41 8.86 -2.57
N ILE A 26 -21.09 7.57 -2.76
CA ILE A 26 -21.88 6.44 -2.32
C ILE A 26 -21.11 5.71 -1.23
N TYR A 27 -21.73 5.51 -0.06
CA TYR A 27 -21.14 4.72 1.02
C TYR A 27 -21.60 3.27 0.90
N LEU A 28 -20.70 2.37 0.51
CA LEU A 28 -20.95 0.95 0.37
C LEU A 28 -20.72 0.25 1.71
N ARG A 29 -21.79 -0.17 2.37
CA ARG A 29 -21.75 -0.91 3.64
C ARG A 29 -22.10 -2.38 3.46
N GLU A 30 -22.90 -2.71 2.45
CA GLU A 30 -23.35 -4.06 2.12
C GLU A 30 -23.21 -4.31 0.62
N LEU A 31 -22.81 -5.51 0.23
CA LEU A 31 -22.56 -5.86 -1.17
C LEU A 31 -23.80 -5.73 -2.06
N ASN A 32 -25.00 -6.00 -1.54
CA ASN A 32 -26.26 -5.87 -2.27
C ASN A 32 -26.55 -4.43 -2.74
N GLN A 33 -25.91 -3.42 -2.14
CA GLN A 33 -26.03 -2.03 -2.60
C GLN A 33 -25.42 -1.84 -3.99
N LEU A 34 -24.45 -2.68 -4.41
CA LEU A 34 -23.87 -2.64 -5.75
C LEU A 34 -24.91 -2.90 -6.85
N ASP A 35 -25.93 -3.70 -6.57
CA ASP A 35 -26.99 -3.99 -7.53
C ASP A 35 -27.80 -2.77 -7.92
N LYS A 36 -27.89 -1.79 -7.01
CA LYS A 36 -28.64 -0.53 -7.20
C LYS A 36 -27.87 0.52 -8.00
N ILE A 37 -26.55 0.33 -8.22
CA ILE A 37 -25.71 1.26 -8.98
C ILE A 37 -25.81 0.90 -10.46
N SER A 38 -26.33 1.79 -11.28
CA SER A 38 -26.61 1.54 -12.70
C SER A 38 -25.34 1.35 -13.53
N ASN A 39 -24.31 2.14 -13.30
CA ASN A 39 -23.06 2.12 -14.08
C ASN A 39 -21.85 1.88 -13.19
N LEU A 40 -21.81 0.71 -12.53
CA LEU A 40 -20.78 0.35 -11.56
C LEU A 40 -19.36 0.39 -12.14
N LYS A 41 -19.21 0.11 -13.44
CA LYS A 41 -17.93 0.11 -14.16
C LYS A 41 -17.27 1.51 -14.23
N ASP A 42 -18.08 2.57 -14.29
CA ASP A 42 -17.57 3.94 -14.40
C ASP A 42 -17.34 4.58 -13.03
N CYS A 43 -17.65 3.88 -11.94
CA CYS A 43 -17.41 4.39 -10.60
C CYS A 43 -15.91 4.36 -10.25
N LEU A 44 -15.46 5.35 -9.46
CA LEU A 44 -14.20 5.28 -8.75
C LEU A 44 -14.43 4.62 -7.39
N ILE A 45 -13.75 3.51 -7.12
CA ILE A 45 -13.86 2.80 -5.86
C ILE A 45 -12.67 3.18 -4.98
N ILE A 46 -12.95 3.69 -3.77
CA ILE A 46 -11.97 4.09 -2.77
C ILE A 46 -12.14 3.21 -1.52
N GLY A 47 -11.06 2.55 -1.10
CA GLY A 47 -10.95 1.92 0.21
C GLY A 47 -10.44 2.92 1.26
N GLY A 48 -9.27 2.66 1.85
CA GLY A 48 -8.64 3.60 2.80
C GLY A 48 -8.00 4.85 2.17
N GLY A 49 -8.00 4.99 0.85
CA GLY A 49 -7.42 6.14 0.15
C GLY A 49 -5.92 6.36 0.37
N SER A 50 -5.20 5.33 0.81
CA SER A 50 -3.81 5.43 1.24
C SER A 50 -2.78 5.21 0.14
N ASN A 51 -3.22 4.93 -1.10
CA ASN A 51 -2.35 4.73 -2.26
C ASN A 51 -2.91 5.39 -3.52
N ILE A 52 -3.51 6.57 -3.36
CA ILE A 52 -4.05 7.39 -4.46
C ILE A 52 -3.59 8.83 -4.34
N LEU A 53 -3.43 9.48 -5.48
CA LEU A 53 -3.25 10.92 -5.63
C LEU A 53 -4.35 11.44 -6.55
N LEU A 54 -5.24 12.25 -5.99
CA LEU A 54 -6.30 12.92 -6.75
C LEU A 54 -5.74 14.24 -7.29
N THR A 55 -5.70 14.41 -8.62
CA THR A 55 -5.07 15.59 -9.25
C THR A 55 -6.07 16.66 -9.67
N LYS A 56 -7.34 16.31 -9.75
CA LYS A 56 -8.46 17.18 -10.15
C LYS A 56 -9.77 16.65 -9.60
N ASP A 57 -10.84 17.40 -9.75
CA ASP A 57 -12.19 16.94 -9.43
C ASP A 57 -12.53 15.65 -10.19
N VAL A 58 -13.25 14.76 -9.53
CA VAL A 58 -13.62 13.44 -10.05
C VAL A 58 -15.04 13.51 -10.61
N ASP A 59 -15.15 13.66 -11.92
CA ASP A 59 -16.48 13.69 -12.60
C ASP A 59 -17.05 12.27 -12.77
N LYS A 60 -17.14 11.55 -11.63
CA LYS A 60 -17.71 10.20 -11.52
C LYS A 60 -18.42 10.03 -10.21
N GLN A 61 -19.26 8.99 -10.12
CA GLN A 61 -19.69 8.45 -8.83
C GLN A 61 -18.48 7.83 -8.11
N VAL A 62 -18.31 8.16 -6.84
CA VAL A 62 -17.24 7.61 -5.99
C VAL A 62 -17.87 6.69 -4.95
N ILE A 63 -17.45 5.43 -4.96
CA ILE A 63 -17.87 4.45 -3.97
C ILE A 63 -16.82 4.40 -2.86
N ILE A 64 -17.22 4.79 -1.66
CA ILE A 64 -16.40 4.63 -0.45
C ILE A 64 -16.73 3.28 0.16
N ASN A 65 -15.78 2.35 0.08
CA ASN A 65 -15.96 1.01 0.62
C ASN A 65 -15.87 0.99 2.15
N GLN A 66 -16.99 0.67 2.78
CA GLN A 66 -17.15 0.57 4.24
C GLN A 66 -17.69 -0.79 4.66
N THR A 67 -17.61 -1.81 3.79
CA THR A 67 -18.05 -3.18 4.13
C THR A 67 -17.24 -3.71 5.31
N LYS A 68 -17.92 -4.44 6.23
CA LYS A 68 -17.34 -4.92 7.47
C LYS A 68 -17.64 -6.40 7.70
N GLY A 69 -16.74 -7.04 8.41
CA GLY A 69 -16.91 -8.41 8.88
C GLY A 69 -15.60 -9.21 8.80
N ILE A 70 -15.38 -10.00 9.84
CA ILE A 70 -14.30 -10.99 9.94
C ILE A 70 -15.00 -12.28 10.38
N CYS A 71 -14.98 -13.29 9.54
CA CYS A 71 -15.63 -14.57 9.80
C CYS A 71 -14.62 -15.72 9.73
N THR A 72 -14.69 -16.65 10.68
CA THR A 72 -13.95 -17.91 10.59
C THR A 72 -14.61 -18.81 9.55
N VAL A 73 -13.82 -19.22 8.56
CA VAL A 73 -14.25 -20.13 7.49
C VAL A 73 -13.89 -21.57 7.85
N ASN A 74 -12.67 -21.77 8.35
CA ASN A 74 -12.17 -23.06 8.76
C ASN A 74 -11.16 -22.87 9.90
N GLU A 75 -11.05 -23.89 10.77
CA GLU A 75 -10.12 -23.87 11.89
C GLU A 75 -9.69 -25.30 12.20
N ASP A 76 -8.38 -25.48 12.40
CA ASP A 76 -7.79 -26.70 12.93
C ASP A 76 -6.92 -26.38 14.15
N GLU A 77 -6.15 -27.36 14.62
CA GLU A 77 -5.27 -27.17 15.78
C GLU A 77 -4.17 -26.11 15.53
N PHE A 78 -3.63 -26.05 14.32
CA PHE A 78 -2.46 -25.22 13.97
C PHE A 78 -2.81 -23.97 13.20
N HIS A 79 -3.95 -23.96 12.52
CA HIS A 79 -4.30 -22.86 11.59
C HIS A 79 -5.73 -22.39 11.77
N ILE A 80 -5.94 -21.16 11.34
CA ILE A 80 -7.27 -20.57 11.14
C ILE A 80 -7.36 -19.96 9.74
N GLU A 81 -8.49 -20.15 9.07
CA GLU A 81 -8.82 -19.44 7.84
C GLU A 81 -9.95 -18.44 8.11
N LEU A 82 -9.67 -17.18 7.78
CA LEU A 82 -10.60 -16.06 7.96
C LEU A 82 -11.04 -15.53 6.61
N ALA A 83 -12.35 -15.27 6.46
CA ALA A 83 -12.87 -14.39 5.42
C ALA A 83 -12.99 -12.98 5.98
N VAL A 84 -12.36 -12.01 5.30
CA VAL A 84 -12.26 -10.63 5.80
C VAL A 84 -12.82 -9.67 4.76
N ALA A 85 -13.85 -8.92 5.13
CA ALA A 85 -14.50 -7.95 4.26
C ALA A 85 -13.53 -6.86 3.81
N SER A 86 -13.64 -6.48 2.55
CA SER A 86 -12.67 -5.59 1.89
C SER A 86 -12.59 -4.18 2.46
N GLY A 87 -13.62 -3.70 3.14
CA GLY A 87 -13.67 -2.38 3.79
C GLY A 87 -13.12 -2.38 5.22
N GLU A 88 -12.62 -3.51 5.75
CA GLU A 88 -11.90 -3.52 7.02
C GLU A 88 -10.59 -2.74 6.91
N ASP A 89 -10.20 -2.04 8.01
CA ASP A 89 -8.90 -1.40 8.11
C ASP A 89 -7.81 -2.47 8.26
N TRP A 90 -6.78 -2.41 7.41
CA TRP A 90 -5.72 -3.42 7.41
C TRP A 90 -4.99 -3.50 8.75
N HIS A 91 -4.59 -2.38 9.33
CA HIS A 91 -3.83 -2.42 10.59
C HIS A 91 -4.69 -2.88 11.76
N LYS A 92 -5.96 -2.47 11.81
CA LYS A 92 -6.89 -2.96 12.84
C LYS A 92 -7.10 -4.48 12.70
N PHE A 93 -7.16 -4.99 11.47
CA PHE A 93 -7.23 -6.43 11.23
C PHE A 93 -5.96 -7.15 11.71
N VAL A 94 -4.77 -6.62 11.43
CA VAL A 94 -3.51 -7.16 11.98
C VAL A 94 -3.56 -7.21 13.51
N MET A 95 -3.96 -6.12 14.16
CA MET A 95 -4.04 -6.07 15.61
C MET A 95 -5.10 -7.03 16.19
N TYR A 96 -6.22 -7.19 15.51
CA TYR A 96 -7.21 -8.22 15.85
C TYR A 96 -6.59 -9.62 15.83
N CYS A 97 -5.85 -9.96 14.76
CA CYS A 97 -5.18 -11.27 14.65
C CYS A 97 -4.16 -11.48 15.77
N ILE A 98 -3.34 -10.47 16.08
CA ILE A 98 -2.37 -10.54 17.17
C ILE A 98 -3.05 -10.77 18.51
N GLN A 99 -4.12 -10.05 18.83
CA GLN A 99 -4.89 -10.23 20.06
C GLN A 99 -5.52 -11.62 20.19
N LYS A 100 -5.86 -12.24 19.06
CA LYS A 100 -6.39 -13.60 19.01
C LYS A 100 -5.32 -14.71 19.01
N GLY A 101 -4.04 -14.36 19.01
CA GLY A 101 -2.95 -15.33 18.92
C GLY A 101 -2.72 -15.88 17.52
N TYR A 102 -3.10 -15.14 16.46
CA TYR A 102 -2.94 -15.55 15.07
C TYR A 102 -1.72 -14.87 14.45
N GLY A 103 -0.71 -15.65 14.04
CA GLY A 103 0.53 -15.18 13.44
C GLY A 103 0.57 -15.34 11.93
N GLY A 104 1.46 -14.56 11.27
CA GLY A 104 1.73 -14.60 9.83
C GLY A 104 1.58 -13.27 9.10
N ILE A 105 1.02 -12.24 9.75
CA ILE A 105 0.85 -10.89 9.18
C ILE A 105 1.45 -9.78 10.05
N GLU A 106 2.12 -10.11 11.12
CA GLU A 106 2.75 -9.18 12.08
C GLU A 106 3.76 -8.22 11.44
N ASN A 107 4.54 -8.70 10.45
CA ASN A 107 5.49 -7.88 9.68
C ASN A 107 4.80 -6.79 8.84
N MET A 108 3.52 -6.95 8.55
CA MET A 108 2.71 -6.00 7.79
C MET A 108 1.91 -5.05 8.69
N SER A 109 2.29 -4.94 9.97
CA SER A 109 1.72 -3.98 10.92
C SER A 109 1.88 -2.54 10.45
N LEU A 110 0.90 -1.70 10.80
CA LEU A 110 0.87 -0.26 10.50
C LEU A 110 0.92 0.08 9.00
N ILE A 111 0.64 -0.86 8.08
CA ILE A 111 0.37 -0.51 6.69
C ILE A 111 -1.00 0.16 6.64
N PRO A 112 -1.12 1.40 6.12
CA PRO A 112 -2.40 2.06 6.00
C PRO A 112 -3.22 1.51 4.84
N GLY A 113 -4.54 1.64 4.95
CA GLY A 113 -5.46 1.24 3.88
C GLY A 113 -6.46 0.17 4.32
N SER A 114 -7.25 -0.30 3.38
CA SER A 114 -8.27 -1.32 3.60
C SER A 114 -7.79 -2.72 3.16
N VAL A 115 -8.39 -3.75 3.74
CA VAL A 115 -8.13 -5.16 3.44
C VAL A 115 -8.29 -5.45 1.94
N GLY A 116 -9.32 -4.92 1.28
CA GLY A 116 -9.53 -5.12 -0.16
C GLY A 116 -8.47 -4.47 -1.05
N ALA A 117 -7.69 -3.51 -0.53
CA ALA A 117 -6.56 -2.95 -1.26
C ALA A 117 -5.30 -3.84 -1.19
N ALA A 118 -5.24 -4.76 -0.23
CA ALA A 118 -4.08 -5.61 -0.01
C ALA A 118 -3.69 -6.45 -1.23
N PRO A 119 -4.61 -7.22 -1.86
CA PRO A 119 -4.28 -8.02 -3.04
C PRO A 119 -4.12 -7.21 -4.32
N MET A 120 -4.53 -5.93 -4.36
CA MET A 120 -4.38 -5.09 -5.56
C MET A 120 -2.92 -5.02 -6.02
N GLN A 121 -1.99 -4.87 -5.10
CA GLN A 121 -0.57 -4.74 -5.38
C GLN A 121 0.31 -5.63 -4.51
N ASN A 122 -0.24 -6.75 -4.01
CA ASN A 122 0.52 -7.66 -3.17
C ASN A 122 1.24 -6.88 -2.04
N ILE A 123 0.46 -6.23 -1.15
CA ILE A 123 1.07 -5.43 -0.09
C ILE A 123 2.09 -6.26 0.69
N GLY A 124 3.16 -5.62 1.11
CA GLY A 124 4.17 -6.30 1.89
C GLY A 124 5.13 -5.31 2.54
N ALA A 125 5.70 -5.75 3.64
CA ALA A 125 6.72 -5.04 4.40
C ALA A 125 7.57 -6.04 5.18
N TYR A 126 8.83 -5.67 5.43
CA TYR A 126 9.74 -6.42 6.30
C TYR A 126 9.82 -7.92 5.98
N GLY A 127 9.93 -8.24 4.68
CA GLY A 127 10.14 -9.61 4.20
C GLY A 127 8.88 -10.47 4.07
N ARG A 128 7.68 -9.94 4.36
CA ARG A 128 6.40 -10.63 4.19
C ARG A 128 5.50 -9.90 3.20
N GLU A 129 4.73 -10.66 2.45
CA GLU A 129 3.74 -10.17 1.48
C GLU A 129 2.39 -10.83 1.71
N ILE A 130 1.30 -10.19 1.27
CA ILE A 130 -0.06 -10.75 1.45
C ILE A 130 -0.22 -12.12 0.76
N LYS A 131 0.48 -12.36 -0.35
CA LYS A 131 0.47 -13.66 -1.06
C LYS A 131 0.92 -14.82 -0.18
N ASP A 132 1.72 -14.58 0.88
CA ASP A 132 2.24 -15.63 1.74
C ASP A 132 1.15 -16.27 2.61
N VAL A 133 0.05 -15.55 2.85
CA VAL A 133 -1.05 -15.96 3.73
C VAL A 133 -2.42 -15.97 3.04
N LEU A 134 -2.57 -15.30 1.88
CA LEU A 134 -3.82 -15.21 1.16
C LEU A 134 -4.19 -16.54 0.54
N THR A 135 -5.41 -17.04 0.76
CA THR A 135 -5.93 -18.26 0.12
C THR A 135 -6.70 -17.93 -1.16
N HIS A 136 -7.52 -16.89 -1.13
CA HIS A 136 -8.31 -16.47 -2.28
C HIS A 136 -8.78 -15.01 -2.16
N VAL A 137 -9.30 -14.49 -3.26
CA VAL A 137 -10.02 -13.22 -3.35
C VAL A 137 -11.39 -13.49 -3.93
N ASN A 138 -12.44 -13.05 -3.26
CA ASN A 138 -13.78 -12.96 -3.83
C ASN A 138 -13.98 -11.55 -4.37
N ALA A 139 -14.31 -11.43 -5.65
CA ALA A 139 -14.46 -10.15 -6.31
C ALA A 139 -15.75 -10.10 -7.13
N VAL A 140 -16.46 -8.98 -7.05
CA VAL A 140 -17.63 -8.70 -7.88
C VAL A 140 -17.18 -8.18 -9.22
N ASN A 141 -17.56 -8.86 -10.28
CA ASN A 141 -17.33 -8.40 -11.66
C ASN A 141 -18.23 -7.17 -11.93
N LEU A 142 -17.62 -6.03 -12.25
CA LEU A 142 -18.32 -4.75 -12.38
C LEU A 142 -19.29 -4.69 -13.58
N ASN A 143 -19.15 -5.59 -14.56
CA ASN A 143 -20.07 -5.70 -15.69
C ASN A 143 -21.26 -6.62 -15.39
N THR A 144 -20.98 -7.82 -14.84
CA THR A 144 -21.99 -8.87 -14.65
C THR A 144 -22.63 -8.83 -13.26
N LYS A 145 -22.03 -8.10 -12.33
CA LYS A 145 -22.39 -8.02 -10.89
C LYS A 145 -22.30 -9.38 -10.18
N LYS A 146 -21.69 -10.39 -10.81
CA LYS A 146 -21.51 -11.72 -10.20
C LYS A 146 -20.21 -11.77 -9.41
N ILE A 147 -20.21 -12.54 -8.33
CA ILE A 147 -19.01 -12.82 -7.55
C ILE A 147 -18.19 -13.90 -8.28
N GLU A 148 -16.92 -13.62 -8.45
CA GLU A 148 -15.92 -14.55 -8.99
C GLU A 148 -14.84 -14.77 -7.93
N LYS A 149 -14.40 -16.03 -7.78
CA LYS A 149 -13.35 -16.41 -6.82
C LYS A 149 -12.03 -16.61 -7.54
N PHE A 150 -11.00 -15.89 -7.09
CA PHE A 150 -9.63 -16.01 -7.57
C PHE A 150 -8.78 -16.69 -6.51
N THR A 151 -8.18 -17.82 -6.82
CA THR A 151 -7.19 -18.46 -5.95
C THR A 151 -5.94 -17.60 -5.84
N ASN A 152 -5.09 -17.86 -4.85
CA ASN A 152 -3.79 -17.18 -4.72
C ASN A 152 -3.00 -17.23 -6.04
N GLN A 153 -2.89 -18.42 -6.65
CA GLN A 153 -2.21 -18.60 -7.92
C GLN A 153 -2.84 -17.79 -9.07
N ALA A 154 -4.16 -17.72 -9.13
CA ALA A 154 -4.88 -16.95 -10.15
C ALA A 154 -4.64 -15.44 -10.03
N CYS A 155 -4.31 -14.93 -8.85
CA CYS A 155 -3.97 -13.54 -8.62
C CYS A 155 -2.63 -13.13 -9.25
N LYS A 156 -1.75 -14.08 -9.64
CA LYS A 156 -0.45 -13.85 -10.30
C LYS A 156 0.37 -12.75 -9.61
N PHE A 157 0.54 -12.87 -8.31
CA PHE A 157 1.25 -11.90 -7.50
C PHE A 157 2.72 -11.76 -7.91
N GLY A 158 3.19 -10.53 -7.96
CA GLY A 158 4.58 -10.13 -8.13
C GLY A 158 4.95 -9.02 -7.17
N TYR A 159 6.16 -8.48 -7.29
CA TYR A 159 6.60 -7.34 -6.49
C TYR A 159 5.75 -6.10 -6.81
N ARG A 160 4.92 -5.68 -5.84
CA ARG A 160 3.94 -4.58 -5.98
C ARG A 160 3.01 -4.75 -7.19
N ASP A 161 2.59 -5.98 -7.45
CA ASP A 161 1.86 -6.35 -8.65
C ASP A 161 0.87 -7.50 -8.43
N SER A 162 -0.21 -7.52 -9.22
CA SER A 162 -1.20 -8.60 -9.33
C SER A 162 -1.98 -8.48 -10.63
N ILE A 163 -2.87 -9.44 -10.92
CA ILE A 163 -3.82 -9.30 -12.04
C ILE A 163 -4.69 -8.06 -11.89
N PHE A 164 -5.02 -7.65 -10.66
CA PHE A 164 -5.90 -6.49 -10.40
C PHE A 164 -5.25 -5.14 -10.78
N LYS A 165 -3.93 -5.09 -10.90
CA LYS A 165 -3.20 -3.94 -11.49
C LYS A 165 -3.01 -4.03 -13.00
N LYS A 166 -3.19 -5.21 -13.60
CA LYS A 166 -2.94 -5.52 -15.02
C LYS A 166 -4.21 -5.92 -15.75
N SER A 167 -4.36 -7.19 -16.06
CA SER A 167 -5.43 -7.73 -16.93
C SER A 167 -6.83 -7.57 -16.36
N ALA A 168 -6.97 -7.49 -15.04
CA ALA A 168 -8.23 -7.29 -14.32
C ALA A 168 -8.44 -5.85 -13.80
N LYS A 169 -7.55 -4.90 -14.17
CA LYS A 169 -7.65 -3.51 -13.72
C LYS A 169 -8.98 -2.89 -14.13
N GLY A 170 -9.70 -2.32 -13.16
CA GLY A 170 -11.00 -1.66 -13.37
C GLY A 170 -12.15 -2.59 -13.70
N LYS A 171 -11.97 -3.92 -13.59
CA LYS A 171 -13.02 -4.90 -13.91
C LYS A 171 -13.72 -5.48 -12.69
N TYR A 172 -13.13 -5.35 -11.50
CA TYR A 172 -13.58 -6.01 -10.29
C TYR A 172 -13.60 -5.08 -9.09
N PHE A 173 -14.59 -5.28 -8.23
CA PHE A 173 -14.62 -4.81 -6.85
C PHE A 173 -14.25 -5.99 -5.94
N ILE A 174 -13.20 -5.88 -5.16
CA ILE A 174 -12.85 -6.93 -4.19
C ILE A 174 -13.85 -6.87 -3.04
N ALA A 175 -14.60 -7.96 -2.83
CA ALA A 175 -15.62 -8.06 -1.80
C ALA A 175 -15.04 -8.48 -0.46
N ASP A 176 -14.25 -9.53 -0.46
CA ASP A 176 -13.51 -10.05 0.69
C ASP A 176 -12.27 -10.82 0.24
N ILE A 177 -11.43 -11.16 1.21
CA ILE A 177 -10.27 -12.02 1.01
C ILE A 177 -10.26 -13.16 2.03
N GLY A 178 -9.82 -14.33 1.59
CA GLY A 178 -9.51 -15.45 2.47
C GLY A 178 -8.05 -15.38 2.92
N ILE A 179 -7.80 -15.48 4.22
CA ILE A 179 -6.45 -15.47 4.81
C ILE A 179 -6.30 -16.66 5.74
N ARG A 180 -5.20 -17.43 5.57
CA ARG A 180 -4.84 -18.52 6.46
C ARG A 180 -3.66 -18.10 7.34
N LEU A 181 -3.88 -18.19 8.66
CA LEU A 181 -2.92 -17.78 9.69
C LEU A 181 -2.60 -18.97 10.61
N THR A 182 -1.46 -18.89 11.29
CA THR A 182 -1.05 -19.88 12.29
C THR A 182 -1.63 -19.56 13.65
N LYS A 183 -2.00 -20.61 14.42
CA LYS A 183 -2.44 -20.55 15.82
C LYS A 183 -1.32 -21.03 16.77
N LYS A 184 -0.48 -21.94 16.27
CA LYS A 184 0.67 -22.54 16.96
C LYS A 184 1.85 -22.59 15.99
N ASP A 185 3.04 -22.86 16.50
CA ASP A 185 4.27 -23.07 15.73
C ASP A 185 4.55 -21.94 14.72
N HIS A 186 4.42 -20.69 15.18
CA HIS A 186 4.56 -19.50 14.36
C HIS A 186 5.95 -19.38 13.74
N GLN A 187 5.99 -19.17 12.42
CA GLN A 187 7.24 -18.91 11.69
C GLN A 187 7.59 -17.43 11.80
N ILE A 188 8.31 -17.07 12.86
CA ILE A 188 8.70 -15.70 13.14
C ILE A 188 9.78 -15.22 12.15
N SER A 189 9.54 -14.09 11.50
CA SER A 189 10.48 -13.50 10.54
C SER A 189 11.07 -12.19 11.09
N THR A 190 12.36 -12.24 11.48
CA THR A 190 13.09 -11.11 12.05
C THR A 190 14.27 -10.65 11.18
N SER A 191 14.59 -11.38 10.11
CA SER A 191 15.81 -11.19 9.28
C SER A 191 15.91 -9.85 8.55
N TYR A 192 14.92 -8.99 8.64
CA TYR A 192 14.99 -7.63 8.14
C TYR A 192 15.74 -6.77 9.16
N GLY A 193 16.95 -6.32 8.83
CA GLY A 193 17.93 -5.76 9.75
C GLY A 193 17.45 -4.72 10.79
N ASP A 194 16.45 -3.92 10.45
CA ASP A 194 15.87 -2.96 11.41
C ASP A 194 15.10 -3.66 12.54
N ILE A 195 14.45 -4.81 12.27
CA ILE A 195 13.72 -5.59 13.28
C ILE A 195 14.71 -6.21 14.27
N GLU A 196 15.77 -6.87 13.79
CA GLU A 196 16.80 -7.45 14.63
C GLU A 196 17.44 -6.39 15.54
N ASN A 197 17.79 -5.23 14.99
CA ASN A 197 18.35 -4.14 15.77
C ASN A 197 17.38 -3.68 16.88
N TRP A 198 16.09 -3.56 16.58
CA TRP A 198 15.10 -3.16 17.56
C TRP A 198 14.94 -4.20 18.67
N LEU A 199 14.90 -5.49 18.32
CA LEU A 199 14.82 -6.60 19.26
C LEU A 199 16.04 -6.63 20.18
N ASN A 200 17.25 -6.48 19.63
CA ASN A 200 18.50 -6.44 20.40
C ASN A 200 18.53 -5.26 21.38
N ILE A 201 18.13 -4.05 20.95
CA ILE A 201 18.06 -2.87 21.82
C ILE A 201 17.06 -3.10 22.98
N ASN A 202 15.97 -3.83 22.74
CA ASN A 202 14.96 -4.14 23.76
C ASN A 202 15.24 -5.44 24.52
N GLN A 203 16.41 -6.07 24.32
CA GLN A 203 16.87 -7.30 25.01
C GLN A 203 15.91 -8.48 24.85
N ILE A 204 15.29 -8.62 23.67
CA ILE A 204 14.37 -9.70 23.31
C ILE A 204 15.14 -10.80 22.53
N GLU A 205 15.52 -11.86 23.21
CA GLU A 205 16.28 -12.96 22.62
C GLU A 205 15.39 -13.96 21.86
N THR A 206 14.19 -14.21 22.37
CA THR A 206 13.22 -15.13 21.77
C THR A 206 11.94 -14.35 21.42
N PRO A 207 11.90 -13.71 20.25
CA PRO A 207 10.79 -12.86 19.87
C PRO A 207 9.52 -13.65 19.56
N SER A 208 8.40 -13.16 20.07
CA SER A 208 7.06 -13.55 19.65
C SER A 208 6.63 -12.76 18.39
N PHE A 209 5.54 -13.20 17.73
CA PHE A 209 4.93 -12.41 16.66
C PHE A 209 4.41 -11.05 17.14
N GLN A 210 4.01 -10.93 18.43
CA GLN A 210 3.68 -9.65 19.05
C GLN A 210 4.89 -8.71 19.11
N ASP A 211 6.08 -9.24 19.44
CA ASP A 211 7.31 -8.44 19.50
C ASP A 211 7.73 -7.95 18.12
N VAL A 212 7.58 -8.80 17.09
CA VAL A 212 7.80 -8.38 15.70
C VAL A 212 6.84 -7.27 15.30
N SER A 213 5.55 -7.39 15.63
CA SER A 213 4.57 -6.31 15.37
C SER A 213 4.96 -5.01 16.07
N ASN A 214 5.37 -5.07 17.34
CA ASN A 214 5.81 -3.89 18.11
C ASN A 214 7.05 -3.25 17.47
N ALA A 215 8.03 -4.07 17.08
CA ALA A 215 9.23 -3.61 16.35
C ALA A 215 8.87 -2.89 15.06
N VAL A 216 8.03 -3.53 14.22
CA VAL A 216 7.57 -2.96 12.95
C VAL A 216 6.84 -1.63 13.17
N ILE A 217 5.93 -1.56 14.14
CA ILE A 217 5.21 -0.32 14.47
C ILE A 217 6.18 0.78 14.90
N ALA A 218 7.14 0.48 15.77
CA ALA A 218 8.14 1.44 16.25
C ALA A 218 9.02 1.96 15.11
N ILE A 219 9.55 1.06 14.29
CA ILE A 219 10.39 1.38 13.12
C ILE A 219 9.61 2.25 12.12
N ARG A 220 8.37 1.88 11.81
CA ARG A 220 7.54 2.66 10.87
C ARG A 220 7.23 4.04 11.40
N LYS A 221 6.85 4.17 12.67
CA LYS A 221 6.59 5.48 13.32
C LYS A 221 7.84 6.38 13.35
N SER A 222 9.04 5.81 13.47
CA SER A 222 10.29 6.59 13.48
C SER A 222 10.65 7.13 12.08
N LYS A 223 10.29 6.41 11.01
CA LYS A 223 10.69 6.73 9.62
C LYS A 223 9.61 7.40 8.78
N LEU A 224 8.34 7.04 9.00
CA LEU A 224 7.23 7.46 8.14
C LEU A 224 6.36 8.52 8.83
N PRO A 225 5.95 9.57 8.13
CA PRO A 225 5.01 10.54 8.69
C PRO A 225 3.62 9.92 8.85
N ASN A 226 2.95 10.26 9.93
CA ASN A 226 1.55 9.90 10.13
C ASN A 226 0.68 10.70 9.14
N PRO A 227 -0.08 10.06 8.23
CA PRO A 227 -0.90 10.76 7.25
C PRO A 227 -1.96 11.70 7.87
N ALA A 228 -2.42 11.41 9.08
CA ALA A 228 -3.36 12.28 9.80
C ALA A 228 -2.74 13.62 10.25
N GLN A 229 -1.40 13.70 10.34
CA GLN A 229 -0.67 14.91 10.73
C GLN A 229 0.01 15.58 9.52
N LEU A 230 0.50 14.79 8.60
CA LEU A 230 1.20 15.25 7.40
C LEU A 230 0.76 14.39 6.21
N GLY A 231 -0.11 14.95 5.35
CA GLY A 231 -0.73 14.24 4.25
C GLY A 231 0.30 13.53 3.35
N ASN A 232 0.09 12.24 3.11
CA ASN A 232 0.96 11.41 2.25
C ASN A 232 0.27 10.10 1.90
N SER A 233 0.82 9.35 0.94
CA SER A 233 0.36 7.99 0.57
C SER A 233 1.48 6.95 0.68
N GLY A 234 2.36 7.07 1.69
CA GLY A 234 3.50 6.19 1.86
C GLY A 234 4.55 6.38 0.76
N SER A 235 5.24 5.30 0.40
CA SER A 235 6.25 5.34 -0.67
C SER A 235 5.61 5.68 -2.01
N PHE A 236 6.07 6.78 -2.63
CA PHE A 236 5.50 7.24 -3.91
C PHE A 236 6.03 6.47 -5.12
N PHE A 237 7.24 5.95 -5.02
CA PHE A 237 7.92 5.20 -6.09
C PHE A 237 8.24 3.77 -5.66
N LYS A 238 8.23 2.86 -6.64
CA LYS A 238 8.77 1.51 -6.47
C LYS A 238 10.30 1.55 -6.48
N ASN A 239 10.92 0.57 -5.83
CA ASN A 239 12.34 0.33 -6.02
C ASN A 239 12.55 -0.25 -7.43
N PRO A 240 13.34 0.42 -8.31
CA PRO A 240 13.59 -0.07 -9.66
C PRO A 240 14.42 -1.34 -9.66
N VAL A 241 14.14 -2.21 -10.62
CA VAL A 241 14.96 -3.36 -10.97
C VAL A 241 15.71 -3.02 -12.24
N ILE A 242 17.03 -3.19 -12.24
CA ILE A 242 17.93 -2.90 -13.36
C ILE A 242 18.85 -4.09 -13.62
N SER A 243 19.45 -4.14 -14.81
CA SER A 243 20.41 -5.20 -15.12
C SER A 243 21.67 -5.10 -14.23
N ALA A 244 22.25 -6.25 -13.91
CA ALA A 244 23.50 -6.31 -13.16
C ALA A 244 24.65 -5.58 -13.87
N SER A 245 24.66 -5.55 -15.20
CA SER A 245 25.63 -4.82 -16.01
C SER A 245 25.46 -3.29 -15.85
N HIS A 246 24.23 -2.78 -15.88
CA HIS A 246 23.97 -1.36 -15.62
C HIS A 246 24.40 -0.98 -14.21
N TYR A 247 24.07 -1.80 -13.21
CA TYR A 247 24.49 -1.58 -11.83
C TYR A 247 26.02 -1.53 -11.67
N LYS A 248 26.77 -2.44 -12.30
CA LYS A 248 28.25 -2.41 -12.30
C LYS A 248 28.82 -1.09 -12.83
N ASN A 249 28.23 -0.55 -13.91
CA ASN A 249 28.64 0.74 -14.47
C ASN A 249 28.31 1.89 -13.51
N LEU A 250 27.15 1.84 -12.84
CA LEU A 250 26.79 2.84 -11.84
C LEU A 250 27.71 2.79 -10.62
N LEU A 251 28.10 1.60 -10.17
CA LEU A 251 28.95 1.42 -9.01
C LEU A 251 30.34 2.07 -9.19
N GLN A 252 30.85 2.10 -10.42
CA GLN A 252 32.11 2.80 -10.74
C GLN A 252 32.01 4.32 -10.52
N LYS A 253 30.85 4.91 -10.87
CA LYS A 253 30.60 6.37 -10.74
C LYS A 253 30.07 6.75 -9.36
N PHE A 254 29.31 5.86 -8.74
CA PHE A 254 28.64 6.06 -7.46
C PHE A 254 28.93 4.91 -6.50
N PRO A 255 30.13 4.85 -5.87
CA PRO A 255 30.54 3.69 -5.05
C PRO A 255 29.65 3.39 -3.83
N LYS A 256 28.82 4.34 -3.41
CA LYS A 256 27.89 4.17 -2.27
C LYS A 256 26.51 3.67 -2.67
N ILE A 257 26.26 3.43 -3.97
CA ILE A 257 24.97 2.90 -4.43
C ILE A 257 24.75 1.50 -3.88
N LYS A 258 23.57 1.28 -3.29
CA LYS A 258 23.19 -0.02 -2.73
C LYS A 258 22.33 -0.79 -3.71
N SER A 259 22.38 -2.12 -3.66
CA SER A 259 21.45 -2.98 -4.37
C SER A 259 21.15 -4.25 -3.58
N TYR A 260 20.08 -4.91 -3.98
CA TYR A 260 19.68 -6.23 -3.48
C TYR A 260 19.50 -7.16 -4.69
N PRO A 261 20.06 -8.37 -4.67
CA PRO A 261 19.92 -9.31 -5.78
C PRO A 261 18.45 -9.68 -5.98
N VAL A 262 18.04 -9.78 -7.24
CA VAL A 262 16.73 -10.32 -7.65
C VAL A 262 16.95 -11.71 -8.27
N ASN A 263 17.89 -11.80 -9.20
CA ASN A 263 18.40 -13.00 -9.83
C ASN A 263 19.84 -12.74 -10.32
N ASP A 264 20.42 -13.65 -11.11
CA ASP A 264 21.80 -13.52 -11.61
C ASP A 264 21.99 -12.34 -12.58
N GLU A 265 20.92 -11.89 -13.24
CA GLU A 265 20.96 -10.85 -14.26
C GLU A 265 20.46 -9.49 -13.78
N GLU A 266 19.72 -9.45 -12.65
CA GLU A 266 19.01 -8.26 -12.20
C GLU A 266 19.22 -7.96 -10.73
N VAL A 267 19.27 -6.68 -10.41
CA VAL A 267 19.35 -6.16 -9.05
C VAL A 267 18.27 -5.10 -8.81
N LYS A 268 17.77 -5.05 -7.60
CA LYS A 268 16.85 -4.02 -7.12
C LYS A 268 17.65 -2.91 -6.44
N VAL A 269 17.48 -1.67 -6.90
CA VAL A 269 18.12 -0.49 -6.33
C VAL A 269 17.11 0.27 -5.44
N PRO A 270 17.49 0.67 -4.21
CA PRO A 270 16.60 1.47 -3.36
C PRO A 270 16.33 2.85 -3.98
N ALA A 271 15.09 3.09 -4.40
CA ALA A 271 14.70 4.39 -4.95
C ALA A 271 14.88 5.53 -3.93
N GLY A 272 14.70 5.24 -2.64
CA GLY A 272 14.98 6.22 -1.57
C GLY A 272 16.41 6.70 -1.57
N TRP A 273 17.40 5.82 -1.82
CA TRP A 273 18.80 6.19 -1.95
C TRP A 273 19.03 7.08 -3.18
N LEU A 274 18.46 6.72 -4.35
CA LEU A 274 18.60 7.51 -5.57
C LEU A 274 18.06 8.94 -5.39
N ILE A 275 16.91 9.06 -4.75
CA ILE A 275 16.24 10.35 -4.51
C ILE A 275 17.02 11.18 -3.47
N GLU A 276 17.45 10.54 -2.38
CA GLU A 276 18.21 11.21 -1.31
C GLU A 276 19.58 11.72 -1.78
N SER A 277 20.31 10.93 -2.57
CA SER A 277 21.63 11.30 -3.10
C SER A 277 21.58 12.49 -4.06
N LEU A 278 20.42 12.80 -4.63
CA LEU A 278 20.16 13.99 -5.45
C LEU A 278 19.65 15.21 -4.66
N GLY A 279 19.66 15.13 -3.32
CA GLY A 279 19.28 16.24 -2.45
C GLY A 279 17.78 16.50 -2.35
N TRP A 280 16.93 15.53 -2.74
CA TRP A 280 15.49 15.68 -2.61
C TRP A 280 14.96 15.45 -1.20
N LYS A 281 15.65 14.66 -0.36
CA LYS A 281 15.23 14.37 1.02
C LYS A 281 15.11 15.64 1.83
N GLY A 282 13.91 15.91 2.38
CA GLY A 282 13.61 17.12 3.14
C GLY A 282 13.40 18.38 2.29
N LYS A 283 13.56 18.32 0.97
CA LYS A 283 13.32 19.47 0.08
C LYS A 283 11.83 19.75 -0.03
N ARG A 284 11.45 20.98 0.26
CA ARG A 284 10.08 21.51 0.14
C ARG A 284 9.97 22.40 -1.09
N ILE A 285 8.89 22.25 -1.85
CA ILE A 285 8.52 23.09 -2.99
C ILE A 285 7.07 23.51 -2.80
N GLY A 286 6.83 24.78 -2.51
CA GLY A 286 5.50 25.28 -2.20
C GLY A 286 4.85 24.54 -1.02
N ASN A 287 3.69 23.94 -1.26
CA ASN A 287 2.95 23.16 -0.27
C ASN A 287 3.24 21.65 -0.30
N THR A 288 4.21 21.21 -1.10
CA THR A 288 4.60 19.81 -1.20
C THR A 288 6.10 19.63 -1.00
N GLY A 289 6.57 18.39 -0.88
CA GLY A 289 7.99 18.08 -0.74
C GLY A 289 8.25 16.59 -0.53
N ALA A 290 9.54 16.21 -0.50
CA ALA A 290 9.96 14.88 -0.06
C ALA A 290 10.24 14.90 1.45
N HIS A 291 9.74 13.90 2.17
CA HIS A 291 9.82 13.84 3.62
C HIS A 291 11.27 13.79 4.11
N ASN A 292 11.56 14.49 5.22
CA ASN A 292 12.92 14.67 5.75
C ASN A 292 13.54 13.41 6.37
N LYS A 293 12.75 12.37 6.69
CA LYS A 293 13.26 11.08 7.19
C LYS A 293 13.20 9.98 6.14
N GLN A 294 12.35 10.12 5.11
CA GLN A 294 12.15 9.11 4.07
C GLN A 294 11.90 9.78 2.72
N ALA A 295 12.92 9.82 1.86
CA ALA A 295 12.87 10.50 0.57
C ALA A 295 11.82 9.95 -0.41
N LEU A 296 11.42 8.66 -0.22
CA LEU A 296 10.35 8.02 -1.02
C LEU A 296 8.95 8.58 -0.73
N VAL A 297 8.75 9.24 0.41
CA VAL A 297 7.43 9.73 0.82
C VAL A 297 7.28 11.18 0.40
N LEU A 298 6.41 11.44 -0.57
CA LEU A 298 5.99 12.78 -0.91
C LEU A 298 4.88 13.23 0.04
N VAL A 299 4.92 14.47 0.46
CA VAL A 299 4.05 15.01 1.51
C VAL A 299 3.31 16.27 1.07
N ASN A 300 2.12 16.46 1.65
CA ASN A 300 1.34 17.67 1.58
C ASN A 300 1.49 18.42 2.91
N TYR A 301 2.13 19.58 2.89
CA TYR A 301 2.31 20.46 4.06
C TYR A 301 1.06 21.27 4.43
N GLY A 302 -0.05 21.01 3.76
CA GLY A 302 -1.32 21.72 3.85
C GLY A 302 -1.59 22.51 2.58
N ASN A 303 -2.83 22.42 2.11
CA ASN A 303 -3.33 23.13 0.91
C ASN A 303 -2.57 22.82 -0.40
N ALA A 304 -1.80 21.73 -0.50
CA ALA A 304 -1.26 21.30 -1.77
C ALA A 304 -2.39 20.82 -2.70
N MET A 305 -2.29 21.21 -3.95
CA MET A 305 -3.12 20.65 -5.01
C MET A 305 -2.47 19.35 -5.51
N GLY A 306 -3.29 18.38 -5.96
CA GLY A 306 -2.74 17.09 -6.40
C GLY A 306 -1.76 17.19 -7.57
N TYR A 307 -1.97 18.14 -8.47
CA TYR A 307 -1.04 18.40 -9.59
C TYR A 307 0.35 18.88 -9.12
N GLU A 308 0.45 19.58 -7.97
CA GLU A 308 1.74 20.01 -7.41
C GLU A 308 2.55 18.80 -6.94
N VAL A 309 1.90 17.82 -6.29
CA VAL A 309 2.55 16.56 -5.89
C VAL A 309 2.94 15.74 -7.12
N GLN A 310 2.10 15.72 -8.15
CA GLN A 310 2.42 15.05 -9.42
C GLN A 310 3.63 15.70 -10.09
N GLN A 311 3.66 17.04 -10.19
CA GLN A 311 4.79 17.77 -10.78
C GLN A 311 6.10 17.48 -10.02
N LEU A 312 6.07 17.53 -8.67
CA LEU A 312 7.22 17.16 -7.85
C LEU A 312 7.70 15.74 -8.17
N SER A 313 6.77 14.79 -8.37
CA SER A 313 7.14 13.43 -8.73
C SER A 313 7.82 13.33 -10.10
N GLU A 314 7.38 14.11 -11.08
CA GLU A 314 8.01 14.14 -12.42
C GLU A 314 9.40 14.80 -12.37
N ASP A 315 9.58 15.86 -11.58
CA ASP A 315 10.89 16.50 -11.38
C ASP A 315 11.89 15.52 -10.74
N ILE A 316 11.46 14.75 -9.75
CA ILE A 316 12.26 13.68 -9.13
C ILE A 316 12.62 12.60 -10.16
N LYS A 317 11.65 12.09 -10.92
CA LYS A 317 11.88 11.09 -11.98
C LYS A 317 12.89 11.59 -13.00
N LYS A 318 12.75 12.84 -13.44
CA LYS A 318 13.65 13.49 -14.40
C LYS A 318 15.09 13.55 -13.85
N SER A 319 15.28 14.01 -12.62
CA SER A 319 16.61 14.11 -12.00
C SER A 319 17.27 12.75 -11.82
N VAL A 320 16.52 11.72 -11.43
CA VAL A 320 17.02 10.34 -11.32
C VAL A 320 17.40 9.77 -12.69
N TRP A 321 16.58 10.02 -13.72
CA TRP A 321 16.89 9.59 -15.08
C TRP A 321 18.14 10.27 -15.62
N GLU A 322 18.26 11.58 -15.48
CA GLU A 322 19.40 12.35 -15.98
C GLU A 322 20.74 11.91 -15.36
N THR A 323 20.71 11.54 -14.07
CA THR A 323 21.92 11.16 -13.34
C THR A 323 22.27 9.68 -13.47
N TYR A 324 21.26 8.79 -13.33
CA TYR A 324 21.49 7.34 -13.21
C TYR A 324 21.02 6.53 -14.41
N GLN A 325 20.31 7.15 -15.36
CA GLN A 325 19.61 6.48 -16.46
C GLN A 325 18.65 5.37 -15.97
N ILE A 326 18.07 5.58 -14.76
CA ILE A 326 17.08 4.69 -14.13
C ILE A 326 15.71 5.35 -14.22
N LYS A 327 14.73 4.63 -14.77
CA LYS A 327 13.32 5.07 -14.79
C LYS A 327 12.66 4.69 -13.46
N LEU A 328 12.17 5.69 -12.71
CA LEU A 328 11.33 5.46 -11.55
C LEU A 328 9.87 5.26 -11.97
N GLU A 329 9.25 4.21 -11.43
CA GLU A 329 7.81 3.97 -11.55
C GLU A 329 7.08 4.46 -10.30
N THR A 330 5.92 5.11 -10.47
CA THR A 330 5.05 5.44 -9.35
C THR A 330 4.39 4.19 -8.78
N GLU A 331 4.36 4.07 -7.46
CA GLU A 331 3.56 3.06 -6.75
C GLU A 331 2.14 3.58 -6.50
N VAL A 332 2.01 4.88 -6.24
CA VAL A 332 0.75 5.58 -6.01
C VAL A 332 -0.06 5.68 -7.31
N ASN A 333 -1.37 5.43 -7.23
CA ASN A 333 -2.28 5.58 -8.35
C ASN A 333 -2.65 7.05 -8.51
N ILE A 334 -2.31 7.64 -9.64
CA ILE A 334 -2.65 9.04 -10.00
C ILE A 334 -4.00 9.03 -10.72
N ILE A 335 -4.94 9.86 -10.25
CA ILE A 335 -6.35 9.94 -10.70
C ILE A 335 -6.68 11.38 -11.07
#